data_3f2e1e60836457bc22cfabfb045f4f4b
#
_entry.id   3f2e1e60836457bc22cfabfb045f4f4b
#
_cell.length_a   1.000
_cell.length_b   1.000
_cell.length_c   1.000
_cell.angle_alpha   90.00
_cell.angle_beta   90.00
_cell.angle_gamma   90.00
#
_symmetry.space_group_name_H-M   'P 1'
#
loop_
_entity.id
_entity.type
_entity.pdbx_description
1 polymer ?
#
loop_
_entity_poly.entity_id
_entity_poly.type
_entity_poly.pdbx_seq_one_letter_code
_entity_poly.pdbx_strand_id
1 'polypeptide(L)'
;MAAKVTDLRSALKMLEDMPGQLIETDVEVEPMAELSGVYRHVGAGGTVMRPTKEGPAMIFNNVKGHPGARVAIGVLASRTRVGALLECDPKDLGKKLYHSVDNPIPPVLTEEAAPCQEVVHKATDPDFDLYKLVPAPTNTPVDAGPYITLGMCYASHPDTGASDVTIHRLCIQGKDELSIFFTPGARHIGAMAERAEELGQRLPISISIGVDPAIEIGSCFEPPTTPMGYDELAVAGALRGEPVRLCKCLTVNECAIANAEYVIEGEVVPNVRVQEDQNSHTGYAMPEFPGYTGPASDQCWMIKVTAVTHRKNPIMQTCIGPSEEHVSMAGIPTEASVYGMVEKAMPGRLQNVYCASPAAEII
;
A
#
# COMPACT_ATOMS: atom_id res chain seq x y z
N MET A 1 -4.81 25.32 14.73
CA MET A 1 -4.15 24.00 14.82
C MET A 1 -4.37 23.34 13.48
N ALA A 2 -3.34 22.78 12.85
CA ALA A 2 -3.51 21.98 11.65
C ALA A 2 -4.46 20.80 11.98
N ALA A 3 -5.30 20.39 11.03
CA ALA A 3 -6.18 19.25 11.22
C ALA A 3 -5.31 17.99 11.41
N LYS A 4 -5.69 17.15 12.38
CA LYS A 4 -5.00 15.87 12.63
C LYS A 4 -5.20 14.93 11.45
N VAL A 5 -4.14 14.30 10.98
CA VAL A 5 -4.23 13.25 9.94
C VAL A 5 -4.70 11.96 10.58
N THR A 6 -5.78 11.38 10.04
CA THR A 6 -6.42 10.15 10.52
C THR A 6 -6.81 9.19 9.39
N ASP A 7 -6.73 9.66 8.14
CA ASP A 7 -7.04 8.91 6.91
C ASP A 7 -6.42 9.61 5.69
N LEU A 8 -6.57 9.02 4.51
CA LEU A 8 -6.09 9.63 3.27
C LEU A 8 -6.70 11.01 3.01
N ARG A 9 -8.00 11.21 3.28
CA ARG A 9 -8.68 12.48 2.99
C ARG A 9 -8.14 13.64 3.83
N SER A 10 -7.91 13.39 5.11
CA SER A 10 -7.28 14.38 6.00
C SER A 10 -5.83 14.65 5.65
N ALA A 11 -5.11 13.62 5.16
CA ALA A 11 -3.76 13.80 4.62
C ALA A 11 -3.75 14.69 3.37
N LEU A 12 -4.60 14.41 2.39
CA LEU A 12 -4.74 15.21 1.18
C LEU A 12 -5.16 16.65 1.50
N LYS A 13 -6.09 16.83 2.46
CA LYS A 13 -6.49 18.17 2.92
C LYS A 13 -5.32 18.94 3.53
N MET A 14 -4.45 18.29 4.29
CA MET A 14 -3.23 18.93 4.81
C MET A 14 -2.31 19.34 3.65
N LEU A 15 -2.14 18.49 2.63
CA LEU A 15 -1.29 18.80 1.48
C LEU A 15 -1.85 19.92 0.62
N GLU A 16 -3.17 20.05 0.51
CA GLU A 16 -3.85 21.17 -0.16
C GLU A 16 -3.50 22.52 0.51
N ASP A 17 -3.42 22.54 1.84
CA ASP A 17 -3.06 23.70 2.62
C ASP A 17 -1.54 24.02 2.59
N MET A 18 -0.72 23.12 2.03
CA MET A 18 0.74 23.29 1.87
C MET A 18 1.06 23.74 0.43
N PRO A 19 1.62 24.97 0.21
CA PRO A 19 1.86 25.48 -1.13
C PRO A 19 2.75 24.53 -1.98
N GLY A 20 2.23 24.15 -3.16
CA GLY A 20 2.96 23.35 -4.14
C GLY A 20 3.09 21.86 -3.80
N GLN A 21 2.40 21.36 -2.75
CA GLN A 21 2.48 19.96 -2.35
C GLN A 21 1.40 19.07 -2.96
N LEU A 22 0.32 19.65 -3.50
CA LEU A 22 -0.75 18.92 -4.15
C LEU A 22 -1.19 19.64 -5.42
N ILE A 23 -1.43 18.89 -6.47
CA ILE A 23 -2.07 19.33 -7.72
C ILE A 23 -3.28 18.44 -8.00
N GLU A 24 -4.41 19.06 -8.31
CA GLU A 24 -5.61 18.35 -8.78
C GLU A 24 -5.88 18.69 -10.25
N THR A 25 -6.44 17.73 -10.98
CA THR A 25 -6.86 17.93 -12.37
C THR A 25 -8.18 17.23 -12.66
N ASP A 26 -9.06 17.95 -13.37
CA ASP A 26 -10.34 17.43 -13.89
C ASP A 26 -10.24 16.98 -15.35
N VAL A 27 -9.06 17.14 -15.97
CA VAL A 27 -8.81 16.65 -17.32
C VAL A 27 -8.93 15.14 -17.33
N GLU A 28 -9.70 14.59 -18.29
CA GLU A 28 -9.82 13.14 -18.46
C GLU A 28 -8.46 12.53 -18.75
N VAL A 29 -8.14 11.48 -18.04
CA VAL A 29 -6.87 10.75 -18.15
C VAL A 29 -7.13 9.27 -18.41
N GLU A 30 -6.39 8.69 -19.35
CA GLU A 30 -6.38 7.25 -19.61
C GLU A 30 -5.64 6.54 -18.45
N PRO A 31 -6.24 5.55 -17.76
CA PRO A 31 -5.57 4.81 -16.70
C PRO A 31 -4.41 3.95 -17.23
N MET A 32 -4.38 3.63 -18.51
CA MET A 32 -3.29 2.91 -19.12
C MET A 32 -2.18 3.86 -19.57
N ALA A 33 -1.07 3.82 -18.86
CA ALA A 33 0.19 4.54 -19.09
C ALA A 33 0.11 6.07 -18.96
N GLU A 34 -1.00 6.74 -19.38
CA GLU A 34 -1.07 8.20 -19.39
C GLU A 34 -1.07 8.78 -17.98
N LEU A 35 -1.92 8.27 -17.07
CA LEU A 35 -1.98 8.72 -15.68
C LEU A 35 -0.60 8.67 -15.03
N SER A 36 0.05 7.53 -15.12
CA SER A 36 1.39 7.31 -14.56
C SER A 36 2.45 8.15 -15.25
N GLY A 37 2.36 8.32 -16.59
CA GLY A 37 3.25 9.17 -17.37
C GLY A 37 3.15 10.64 -16.99
N VAL A 38 1.93 11.16 -16.83
CA VAL A 38 1.69 12.55 -16.39
C VAL A 38 2.28 12.76 -14.99
N TYR A 39 1.98 11.88 -14.05
CA TYR A 39 2.57 11.98 -12.71
C TYR A 39 4.10 11.93 -12.74
N ARG A 40 4.70 10.98 -13.47
CA ARG A 40 6.15 10.88 -13.61
C ARG A 40 6.77 12.16 -14.14
N HIS A 41 6.14 12.79 -15.10
CA HIS A 41 6.61 14.07 -15.66
C HIS A 41 6.49 15.22 -14.66
N VAL A 42 5.37 15.35 -13.98
CA VAL A 42 5.05 16.43 -13.04
C VAL A 42 5.68 16.20 -11.66
N GLY A 43 5.42 15.05 -11.09
CA GLY A 43 5.72 14.73 -9.68
C GLY A 43 7.10 14.13 -9.46
N ALA A 44 7.67 13.39 -10.43
CA ALA A 44 8.94 12.70 -10.27
C ALA A 44 10.09 13.24 -11.13
N GLY A 45 9.84 14.22 -11.99
CA GLY A 45 10.86 14.87 -12.80
C GLY A 45 11.28 14.13 -14.06
N GLY A 46 10.60 13.06 -14.45
CA GLY A 46 10.86 12.32 -15.69
C GLY A 46 10.19 10.96 -15.73
N THR A 47 10.13 10.37 -16.91
CA THR A 47 9.37 9.15 -17.16
C THR A 47 10.21 7.89 -17.34
N VAL A 48 11.53 8.01 -17.50
CA VAL A 48 12.39 6.92 -17.98
C VAL A 48 13.46 6.51 -16.98
N MET A 49 13.79 7.38 -16.05
CA MET A 49 14.87 7.18 -15.09
C MET A 49 14.36 7.44 -13.67
N ARG A 50 15.25 7.26 -12.70
CA ARG A 50 15.04 7.60 -11.29
C ARG A 50 14.46 9.00 -11.11
N PRO A 51 13.73 9.24 -10.02
CA PRO A 51 13.26 10.59 -9.70
C PRO A 51 14.41 11.57 -9.68
N THR A 52 14.23 12.69 -10.35
CA THR A 52 15.22 13.76 -10.39
C THR A 52 14.86 14.93 -9.50
N LYS A 53 13.66 14.92 -8.97
CA LYS A 53 13.12 15.93 -8.04
C LYS A 53 12.01 15.36 -7.17
N GLU A 54 11.79 15.99 -6.03
CA GLU A 54 10.57 15.88 -5.26
C GLU A 54 9.51 16.81 -5.89
N GLY A 55 8.49 16.25 -6.47
CA GLY A 55 7.35 17.00 -7.01
C GLY A 55 6.10 16.89 -6.15
N PRO A 56 5.00 17.57 -6.52
CA PRO A 56 3.74 17.49 -5.80
C PRO A 56 3.11 16.10 -5.90
N ALA A 57 2.27 15.76 -4.92
CA ALA A 57 1.27 14.72 -5.10
C ALA A 57 0.24 15.17 -6.16
N MET A 58 -0.41 14.22 -6.81
CA MET A 58 -1.46 14.53 -7.80
C MET A 58 -2.75 13.79 -7.48
N ILE A 59 -3.88 14.45 -7.74
CA ILE A 59 -5.21 13.83 -7.77
C ILE A 59 -5.77 13.99 -9.18
N PHE A 60 -6.15 12.88 -9.78
CA PHE A 60 -6.88 12.81 -11.05
C PHE A 60 -8.36 12.60 -10.73
N ASN A 61 -9.19 13.60 -10.98
CA ASN A 61 -10.62 13.57 -10.66
C ASN A 61 -11.49 12.95 -11.76
N ASN A 62 -10.92 12.69 -12.95
CA ASN A 62 -11.64 12.17 -14.11
C ASN A 62 -10.82 11.07 -14.79
N VAL A 63 -11.06 9.84 -14.37
CA VAL A 63 -10.38 8.65 -14.91
C VAL A 63 -11.28 7.98 -15.93
N LYS A 64 -10.82 7.88 -17.16
CA LYS A 64 -11.55 7.29 -18.28
C LYS A 64 -11.99 5.85 -17.96
N GLY A 65 -13.26 5.57 -18.19
CA GLY A 65 -13.86 4.26 -17.89
C GLY A 65 -14.31 4.08 -16.44
N HIS A 66 -14.02 5.03 -15.54
CA HIS A 66 -14.37 4.96 -14.12
C HIS A 66 -15.08 6.25 -13.64
N PRO A 67 -16.35 6.47 -14.05
CA PRO A 67 -17.06 7.70 -13.75
C PRO A 67 -17.21 7.89 -12.23
N GLY A 68 -16.80 9.08 -11.75
CA GLY A 68 -16.84 9.44 -10.32
C GLY A 68 -15.70 8.87 -9.48
N ALA A 69 -14.81 8.05 -10.03
CA ALA A 69 -13.62 7.60 -9.35
C ALA A 69 -12.49 8.64 -9.44
N ARG A 70 -11.66 8.70 -8.40
CA ARG A 70 -10.49 9.56 -8.32
C ARG A 70 -9.25 8.72 -8.05
N VAL A 71 -8.10 9.16 -8.54
CA VAL A 71 -6.82 8.49 -8.28
C VAL A 71 -5.84 9.50 -7.68
N ALA A 72 -5.27 9.17 -6.52
CA ALA A 72 -4.20 9.91 -5.88
C ALA A 72 -2.86 9.17 -6.02
N ILE A 73 -1.79 9.91 -6.29
CA ILE A 73 -0.45 9.37 -6.48
C ILE A 73 0.61 10.35 -5.96
N GLY A 74 1.69 9.83 -5.42
CA GLY A 74 2.82 10.64 -4.96
C GLY A 74 2.64 11.26 -3.58
N VAL A 75 1.71 10.76 -2.77
CA VAL A 75 1.42 11.31 -1.43
C VAL A 75 2.66 11.26 -0.53
N LEU A 76 3.43 10.19 -0.59
CA LEU A 76 4.66 10.00 0.18
C LEU A 76 5.95 10.32 -0.61
N ALA A 77 5.85 10.89 -1.81
CA ALA A 77 6.98 11.15 -2.70
C ALA A 77 7.81 12.38 -2.32
N SER A 78 7.81 12.76 -1.06
CA SER A 78 8.67 13.81 -0.50
C SER A 78 8.89 13.56 0.99
N ARG A 79 10.13 13.52 1.40
CA ARG A 79 10.47 13.37 2.82
C ARG A 79 9.93 14.52 3.67
N THR A 80 9.87 15.72 3.13
CA THR A 80 9.24 16.88 3.78
C THR A 80 7.75 16.67 4.00
N ARG A 81 7.03 16.12 2.99
CA ARG A 81 5.62 15.78 3.13
C ARG A 81 5.41 14.67 4.17
N VAL A 82 6.20 13.60 4.10
CA VAL A 82 6.13 12.51 5.10
C VAL A 82 6.33 13.07 6.50
N GLY A 83 7.31 13.97 6.69
CA GLY A 83 7.52 14.66 7.97
C GLY A 83 6.29 15.43 8.44
N ALA A 84 5.67 16.21 7.55
CA ALA A 84 4.45 16.95 7.88
C ALA A 84 3.26 16.01 8.20
N LEU A 85 3.04 14.98 7.36
CA LEU A 85 1.97 14.01 7.52
C LEU A 85 2.11 13.15 8.80
N LEU A 86 3.34 12.89 9.24
CA LEU A 86 3.65 12.17 10.48
C LEU A 86 3.96 13.10 11.67
N GLU A 87 3.77 14.42 11.52
CA GLU A 87 4.04 15.42 12.57
C GLU A 87 5.45 15.28 13.17
N CYS A 88 6.46 15.22 12.29
CA CYS A 88 7.85 15.00 12.66
C CYS A 88 8.79 15.84 11.79
N ASP A 89 9.89 16.33 12.37
CA ASP A 89 10.98 16.89 11.56
C ASP A 89 11.48 15.80 10.59
N PRO A 90 11.59 16.07 9.29
CA PRO A 90 12.03 15.07 8.30
C PRO A 90 13.34 14.36 8.66
N LYS A 91 14.26 15.03 9.36
CA LYS A 91 15.53 14.44 9.81
C LYS A 91 15.36 13.39 10.93
N ASP A 92 14.26 13.46 11.70
CA ASP A 92 14.02 12.61 12.87
C ASP A 92 13.03 11.47 12.60
N LEU A 93 12.58 11.28 11.34
CA LEU A 93 11.62 10.26 10.95
C LEU A 93 12.04 8.85 11.36
N GLY A 94 13.29 8.46 11.06
CA GLY A 94 13.81 7.14 11.43
C GLY A 94 13.76 6.89 12.94
N LYS A 95 14.09 7.90 13.76
CA LYS A 95 14.01 7.80 15.23
C LYS A 95 12.57 7.70 15.72
N LYS A 96 11.66 8.51 15.14
CA LYS A 96 10.24 8.47 15.50
C LYS A 96 9.65 7.08 15.22
N LEU A 97 9.97 6.50 14.05
CA LEU A 97 9.55 5.15 13.73
C LEU A 97 10.15 4.09 14.67
N TYR A 98 11.46 4.18 14.96
CA TYR A 98 12.10 3.28 15.93
C TYR A 98 11.38 3.31 17.28
N HIS A 99 11.11 4.49 17.83
CA HIS A 99 10.36 4.61 19.07
C HIS A 99 8.93 4.05 18.98
N SER A 100 8.29 4.15 17.81
CA SER A 100 6.95 3.60 17.59
C SER A 100 6.96 2.06 17.54
N VAL A 101 8.02 1.45 17.00
CA VAL A 101 8.21 -0.01 17.05
C VAL A 101 8.42 -0.51 18.48
N ASP A 102 9.20 0.23 19.30
CA ASP A 102 9.45 -0.14 20.69
C ASP A 102 8.25 0.14 21.64
N ASN A 103 7.30 0.98 21.22
CA ASN A 103 6.12 1.37 22.00
C ASN A 103 4.82 1.20 21.21
N PRO A 104 4.50 -0.01 20.73
CA PRO A 104 3.37 -0.25 19.85
C PRO A 104 2.02 0.02 20.52
N ILE A 105 1.06 0.54 19.76
CA ILE A 105 -0.34 0.68 20.17
C ILE A 105 -1.19 -0.24 19.28
N PRO A 106 -1.61 -1.41 19.77
CA PRO A 106 -2.35 -2.39 18.97
C PRO A 106 -3.64 -1.84 18.37
N PRO A 107 -4.04 -2.32 17.18
CA PRO A 107 -5.29 -1.93 16.55
C PRO A 107 -6.49 -2.40 17.39
N VAL A 108 -7.64 -1.79 17.15
CA VAL A 108 -8.90 -2.13 17.85
C VAL A 108 -10.03 -2.36 16.85
N LEU A 109 -10.82 -3.39 17.10
CA LEU A 109 -12.04 -3.62 16.33
C LEU A 109 -13.10 -2.58 16.75
N THR A 110 -13.66 -1.86 15.76
CA THR A 110 -14.76 -0.92 15.99
C THR A 110 -16.11 -1.59 15.79
N GLU A 111 -17.07 -1.24 16.65
CA GLU A 111 -18.49 -1.61 16.48
C GLU A 111 -19.26 -0.55 15.69
N GLU A 112 -18.66 0.60 15.43
CA GLU A 112 -19.28 1.68 14.65
C GLU A 112 -19.27 1.33 13.15
N ALA A 113 -20.20 1.93 12.40
CA ALA A 113 -20.23 1.80 10.95
C ALA A 113 -18.91 2.29 10.34
N ALA A 114 -18.25 1.40 9.62
CA ALA A 114 -16.95 1.68 9.01
C ALA A 114 -17.13 2.51 7.72
N PRO A 115 -16.41 3.62 7.55
CA PRO A 115 -16.45 4.41 6.32
C PRO A 115 -16.16 3.57 5.05
N CYS A 116 -15.24 2.62 5.11
CA CYS A 116 -14.91 1.76 3.98
C CYS A 116 -16.07 0.84 3.53
N GLN A 117 -17.15 0.73 4.29
CA GLN A 117 -18.33 -0.10 4.00
C GLN A 117 -19.58 0.70 3.63
N GLU A 118 -19.44 1.98 3.25
CA GLU A 118 -20.58 2.82 2.84
C GLU A 118 -21.23 2.33 1.54
N VAL A 119 -20.45 1.71 0.63
CA VAL A 119 -20.91 1.10 -0.62
C VAL A 119 -20.37 -0.31 -0.68
N VAL A 120 -21.21 -1.27 -1.09
CA VAL A 120 -20.86 -2.69 -1.09
C VAL A 120 -21.20 -3.31 -2.44
N HIS A 121 -20.22 -3.98 -3.05
CA HIS A 121 -20.39 -4.79 -4.26
C HIS A 121 -19.94 -6.21 -3.94
N LYS A 122 -20.80 -7.19 -4.11
CA LYS A 122 -20.48 -8.60 -3.87
C LYS A 122 -20.16 -9.31 -5.18
N ALA A 123 -19.23 -10.25 -5.17
CA ALA A 123 -18.90 -11.04 -6.36
C ALA A 123 -20.08 -11.86 -6.91
N THR A 124 -21.14 -12.02 -6.12
CA THR A 124 -22.40 -12.61 -6.55
C THR A 124 -23.32 -11.68 -7.34
N ASP A 125 -23.01 -10.37 -7.37
CA ASP A 125 -23.82 -9.40 -8.09
C ASP A 125 -23.60 -9.56 -9.62
N PRO A 126 -24.65 -9.50 -10.43
CA PRO A 126 -24.53 -9.81 -11.87
C PRO A 126 -23.58 -8.91 -12.67
N ASP A 127 -23.37 -7.69 -12.21
CA ASP A 127 -22.55 -6.65 -12.83
C ASP A 127 -21.19 -6.47 -12.14
N PHE A 128 -20.85 -7.35 -11.18
CA PHE A 128 -19.57 -7.30 -10.49
C PHE A 128 -18.42 -7.46 -11.47
N ASP A 129 -17.50 -6.51 -11.43
CA ASP A 129 -16.33 -6.50 -12.32
C ASP A 129 -15.23 -5.60 -11.71
N LEU A 130 -14.13 -6.21 -11.26
CA LEU A 130 -13.00 -5.48 -10.68
C LEU A 130 -12.42 -4.41 -11.62
N TYR A 131 -12.40 -4.69 -12.92
CA TYR A 131 -11.93 -3.71 -13.93
C TYR A 131 -12.78 -2.43 -14.00
N LYS A 132 -14.01 -2.49 -13.51
CA LYS A 132 -14.92 -1.33 -13.46
C LYS A 132 -14.98 -0.70 -12.08
N LEU A 133 -14.87 -1.52 -11.04
CA LEU A 133 -15.03 -1.07 -9.65
C LEU A 133 -13.77 -0.38 -9.10
N VAL A 134 -12.58 -0.84 -9.53
CA VAL A 134 -11.30 -0.37 -9.01
C VAL A 134 -10.53 0.33 -10.12
N PRO A 135 -10.30 1.65 -10.05
CA PRO A 135 -9.59 2.41 -11.08
C PRO A 135 -8.06 2.23 -10.95
N ALA A 136 -7.62 0.96 -10.91
CA ALA A 136 -6.20 0.64 -10.81
C ALA A 136 -5.49 0.96 -12.14
N PRO A 137 -4.39 1.73 -12.14
CA PRO A 137 -3.69 2.04 -13.37
C PRO A 137 -2.84 0.87 -13.88
N THR A 138 -2.70 0.77 -15.19
CA THR A 138 -1.60 0.06 -15.85
C THR A 138 -0.49 1.07 -16.07
N ASN A 139 0.64 0.94 -15.38
CA ASN A 139 1.61 2.04 -15.27
C ASN A 139 2.41 2.28 -16.55
N THR A 140 2.69 1.22 -17.33
CA THR A 140 3.35 1.30 -18.63
C THR A 140 2.67 0.39 -19.66
N PRO A 141 2.89 0.61 -20.96
CA PRO A 141 2.29 -0.23 -22.01
C PRO A 141 2.71 -1.70 -21.98
N VAL A 142 3.77 -2.03 -21.25
CA VAL A 142 4.32 -3.40 -21.16
C VAL A 142 3.97 -4.10 -19.86
N ASP A 143 3.28 -3.45 -18.94
CA ASP A 143 2.87 -4.07 -17.68
C ASP A 143 1.90 -5.24 -17.90
N ALA A 144 1.91 -6.18 -16.98
CA ALA A 144 1.02 -7.34 -17.00
C ALA A 144 -0.47 -6.99 -17.02
N GLY A 145 -0.84 -5.86 -16.43
CA GLY A 145 -2.21 -5.38 -16.36
C GLY A 145 -2.38 -4.23 -15.37
N PRO A 146 -3.63 -3.92 -14.96
CA PRO A 146 -3.90 -2.94 -13.92
C PRO A 146 -3.41 -3.42 -12.56
N TYR A 147 -2.62 -2.58 -11.87
CA TYR A 147 -2.02 -2.91 -10.58
C TYR A 147 -2.57 -2.12 -9.42
N ILE A 148 -2.83 -2.82 -8.32
CA ILE A 148 -2.97 -2.26 -7.00
C ILE A 148 -1.59 -2.30 -6.35
N THR A 149 -0.92 -1.16 -6.29
CA THR A 149 0.47 -1.04 -5.83
C THR A 149 0.60 -0.64 -4.36
N LEU A 150 -0.46 -0.04 -3.78
CA LEU A 150 -0.58 0.35 -2.37
C LEU A 150 -1.76 -0.37 -1.71
N GLY A 151 -1.84 -1.69 -1.90
CA GLY A 151 -2.80 -2.54 -1.20
C GLY A 151 -2.23 -3.00 0.14
N MET A 152 -2.81 -2.53 1.24
CA MET A 152 -2.51 -3.04 2.59
C MET A 152 -3.18 -4.40 2.74
N CYS A 153 -2.44 -5.46 2.46
CA CYS A 153 -2.90 -6.83 2.62
C CYS A 153 -2.89 -7.18 4.11
N TYR A 154 -4.02 -7.62 4.63
CA TYR A 154 -4.20 -8.03 6.02
C TYR A 154 -4.70 -9.47 6.06
N ALA A 155 -4.02 -10.32 6.80
CA ALA A 155 -4.40 -11.73 7.00
C ALA A 155 -4.00 -12.20 8.39
N SER A 156 -4.61 -13.31 8.83
CA SER A 156 -4.33 -13.93 10.12
C SER A 156 -3.76 -15.34 9.94
N HIS A 157 -2.75 -15.68 10.75
CA HIS A 157 -2.09 -16.98 10.71
C HIS A 157 -3.08 -18.09 11.06
N PRO A 158 -3.22 -19.15 10.24
CA PRO A 158 -4.26 -20.19 10.42
C PRO A 158 -4.23 -20.89 11.77
N ASP A 159 -3.04 -21.13 12.34
CA ASP A 159 -2.92 -21.88 13.60
C ASP A 159 -2.97 -20.97 14.84
N THR A 160 -2.45 -19.75 14.75
CA THR A 160 -2.24 -18.88 15.93
C THR A 160 -3.19 -17.70 16.00
N GLY A 161 -3.79 -17.30 14.86
CA GLY A 161 -4.60 -16.09 14.75
C GLY A 161 -3.78 -14.79 14.82
N ALA A 162 -2.45 -14.86 14.82
CA ALA A 162 -1.61 -13.68 14.75
C ALA A 162 -1.80 -12.99 13.39
N SER A 163 -2.12 -11.70 13.41
CA SER A 163 -2.34 -10.90 12.22
C SER A 163 -1.06 -10.24 11.71
N ASP A 164 -1.08 -9.90 10.44
CA ASP A 164 -0.03 -9.16 9.76
C ASP A 164 -0.62 -8.23 8.71
N VAL A 165 0.01 -7.07 8.51
CA VAL A 165 -0.33 -6.17 7.42
C VAL A 165 0.91 -5.81 6.63
N THR A 166 0.83 -6.00 5.32
CA THR A 166 1.99 -5.73 4.44
C THR A 166 1.55 -5.30 3.04
N ILE A 167 2.38 -4.50 2.37
CA ILE A 167 2.12 -4.07 1.01
C ILE A 167 2.61 -5.17 0.05
N HIS A 168 1.71 -5.59 -0.85
CA HIS A 168 2.05 -6.45 -1.98
C HIS A 168 1.57 -5.85 -3.29
N ARG A 169 2.27 -6.17 -4.39
CA ARG A 169 1.75 -5.89 -5.72
C ARG A 169 0.65 -6.89 -6.06
N LEU A 170 -0.50 -6.39 -6.50
CA LEU A 170 -1.61 -7.20 -6.94
C LEU A 170 -2.02 -6.76 -8.35
N CYS A 171 -2.12 -7.71 -9.28
CA CYS A 171 -2.60 -7.46 -10.63
C CYS A 171 -4.04 -7.95 -10.78
N ILE A 172 -4.91 -7.15 -11.36
CA ILE A 172 -6.28 -7.57 -11.69
C ILE A 172 -6.20 -8.54 -12.87
N GLN A 173 -6.65 -9.78 -12.65
CA GLN A 173 -6.56 -10.87 -13.61
C GLN A 173 -7.91 -11.25 -14.23
N GLY A 174 -9.00 -10.85 -13.60
CA GLY A 174 -10.35 -11.17 -14.02
C GLY A 174 -11.39 -10.33 -13.30
N LYS A 175 -12.67 -10.60 -13.55
CA LYS A 175 -13.78 -9.87 -12.93
C LYS A 175 -13.77 -9.96 -11.40
N ASP A 176 -13.29 -11.09 -10.86
CA ASP A 176 -13.26 -11.41 -9.45
C ASP A 176 -11.96 -12.12 -9.05
N GLU A 177 -10.87 -11.85 -9.78
CA GLU A 177 -9.58 -12.49 -9.59
C GLU A 177 -8.44 -11.48 -9.56
N LEU A 178 -7.54 -11.67 -8.56
CA LEU A 178 -6.27 -10.96 -8.46
C LEU A 178 -5.13 -11.98 -8.44
N SER A 179 -4.00 -11.63 -9.03
CA SER A 179 -2.74 -12.29 -8.70
C SER A 179 -2.02 -11.50 -7.62
N ILE A 180 -1.38 -12.22 -6.69
CA ILE A 180 -0.49 -11.66 -5.67
C ILE A 180 0.86 -12.35 -5.73
N PHE A 181 1.93 -11.57 -5.68
CA PHE A 181 3.28 -12.09 -5.65
C PHE A 181 3.84 -12.03 -4.22
N PHE A 182 4.19 -13.18 -3.68
CA PHE A 182 4.93 -13.29 -2.43
C PHE A 182 6.39 -13.61 -2.74
N THR A 183 7.31 -12.78 -2.29
CA THR A 183 8.73 -13.12 -2.32
C THR A 183 8.97 -14.30 -1.37
N PRO A 184 9.46 -15.44 -1.86
CA PRO A 184 9.63 -16.63 -1.04
C PRO A 184 10.47 -16.37 0.22
N GLY A 185 9.95 -16.74 1.38
CA GLY A 185 10.62 -16.63 2.68
C GLY A 185 10.81 -15.20 3.23
N ALA A 186 10.27 -14.18 2.56
CA ALA A 186 10.50 -12.79 2.95
C ALA A 186 9.30 -12.12 3.67
N ARG A 187 8.09 -12.63 3.47
CA ARG A 187 6.86 -11.96 3.95
C ARG A 187 5.99 -12.90 4.78
N HIS A 188 5.44 -12.40 5.87
CA HIS A 188 4.61 -13.18 6.79
C HIS A 188 3.33 -13.69 6.12
N ILE A 189 2.63 -12.86 5.34
CA ILE A 189 1.39 -13.28 4.64
C ILE A 189 1.68 -14.41 3.64
N GLY A 190 2.85 -14.42 3.00
CA GLY A 190 3.28 -15.54 2.16
C GLY A 190 3.40 -16.85 2.96
N ALA A 191 4.05 -16.80 4.12
CA ALA A 191 4.15 -17.96 5.01
C ALA A 191 2.77 -18.40 5.56
N MET A 192 1.85 -17.46 5.83
CA MET A 192 0.47 -17.78 6.21
C MET A 192 -0.28 -18.48 5.07
N ALA A 193 -0.08 -18.04 3.81
CA ALA A 193 -0.67 -18.66 2.64
C ALA A 193 -0.12 -20.09 2.43
N GLU A 194 1.19 -20.29 2.56
CA GLU A 194 1.83 -21.61 2.52
C GLU A 194 1.25 -22.51 3.62
N ARG A 195 1.11 -22.00 4.84
CA ARG A 195 0.53 -22.77 5.94
C ARG A 195 -0.94 -23.13 5.71
N ALA A 196 -1.75 -22.22 5.18
CA ALA A 196 -3.14 -22.50 4.82
C ALA A 196 -3.22 -23.58 3.73
N GLU A 197 -2.32 -23.54 2.73
CA GLU A 197 -2.21 -24.53 1.67
C GLU A 197 -1.86 -25.93 2.22
N GLU A 198 -0.91 -26.04 3.15
CA GLU A 198 -0.57 -27.30 3.85
C GLU A 198 -1.79 -27.89 4.56
N LEU A 199 -2.65 -27.04 5.12
CA LEU A 199 -3.88 -27.44 5.79
C LEU A 199 -5.04 -27.73 4.81
N GLY A 200 -4.84 -27.50 3.50
CA GLY A 200 -5.89 -27.64 2.49
C GLY A 200 -6.99 -26.59 2.62
N GLN A 201 -6.68 -25.42 3.19
CA GLN A 201 -7.63 -24.34 3.47
C GLN A 201 -7.33 -23.14 2.58
N ARG A 202 -8.34 -22.30 2.35
CA ARG A 202 -8.15 -20.97 1.79
C ARG A 202 -7.72 -20.02 2.91
N LEU A 203 -6.84 -19.05 2.59
CA LEU A 203 -6.49 -18.00 3.52
C LEU A 203 -7.39 -16.78 3.27
N PRO A 204 -8.29 -16.41 4.21
CA PRO A 204 -9.00 -15.15 4.15
C PRO A 204 -8.01 -13.98 4.11
N ILE A 205 -8.29 -12.99 3.29
CA ILE A 205 -7.45 -11.80 3.14
C ILE A 205 -8.32 -10.57 2.86
N SER A 206 -7.94 -9.43 3.42
CA SER A 206 -8.47 -8.14 3.02
C SER A 206 -7.35 -7.25 2.45
N ILE A 207 -7.71 -6.41 1.48
CA ILE A 207 -6.78 -5.48 0.86
C ILE A 207 -7.38 -4.09 1.01
N SER A 208 -6.84 -3.30 1.93
CA SER A 208 -7.27 -1.93 2.19
C SER A 208 -6.42 -0.96 1.36
N ILE A 209 -7.06 0.00 0.68
CA ILE A 209 -6.41 0.94 -0.23
C ILE A 209 -6.83 2.36 0.14
N GLY A 210 -5.89 3.31 0.10
CA GLY A 210 -6.16 4.70 0.47
C GLY A 210 -6.38 4.84 1.98
N VAL A 211 -5.34 4.60 2.72
CA VAL A 211 -5.33 4.61 4.19
C VAL A 211 -4.58 5.83 4.75
N ASP A 212 -4.47 5.91 6.06
CA ASP A 212 -3.58 6.88 6.72
C ASP A 212 -2.12 6.62 6.31
N PRO A 213 -1.35 7.64 5.90
CA PRO A 213 0.10 7.53 5.64
C PRO A 213 0.93 6.87 6.74
N ALA A 214 0.49 6.96 8.01
CA ALA A 214 1.15 6.25 9.10
C ALA A 214 1.03 4.72 8.96
N ILE A 215 -0.09 4.24 8.42
CA ILE A 215 -0.30 2.81 8.14
C ILE A 215 0.57 2.38 6.97
N GLU A 216 0.65 3.17 5.90
CA GLU A 216 1.48 2.85 4.73
C GLU A 216 2.95 2.70 5.10
N ILE A 217 3.49 3.66 5.86
CA ILE A 217 4.87 3.61 6.34
C ILE A 217 5.07 2.47 7.35
N GLY A 218 4.13 2.28 8.29
CA GLY A 218 4.21 1.22 9.28
C GLY A 218 4.20 -0.19 8.67
N SER A 219 3.42 -0.38 7.59
CA SER A 219 3.32 -1.68 6.87
C SER A 219 4.56 -2.04 6.04
N CYS A 220 5.57 -1.19 5.98
CA CYS A 220 6.82 -1.44 5.26
C CYS A 220 7.94 -2.00 6.16
N PHE A 221 7.67 -2.28 7.42
CA PHE A 221 8.60 -3.00 8.28
C PHE A 221 8.64 -4.48 7.92
N GLU A 222 9.76 -5.13 8.26
CA GLU A 222 10.03 -6.53 7.98
C GLU A 222 10.89 -7.17 9.07
N PRO A 223 10.96 -8.50 9.10
CA PRO A 223 11.94 -9.19 9.96
C PRO A 223 13.37 -8.68 9.71
N PRO A 224 14.19 -8.57 10.76
CA PRO A 224 13.93 -8.94 12.15
C PRO A 224 13.26 -7.85 13.00
N THR A 225 12.90 -6.69 12.44
CA THR A 225 12.34 -5.56 13.19
C THR A 225 10.93 -5.89 13.70
N THR A 226 10.09 -6.42 12.80
CA THR A 226 8.74 -6.92 13.10
C THR A 226 8.70 -8.43 12.85
N PRO A 227 8.97 -9.27 13.85
CA PRO A 227 8.90 -10.72 13.70
C PRO A 227 7.45 -11.20 13.58
N MET A 228 7.25 -12.43 13.07
CA MET A 228 5.93 -13.06 13.02
C MET A 228 5.18 -12.93 14.35
N GLY A 229 3.95 -12.42 14.29
CA GLY A 229 3.12 -12.13 15.48
C GLY A 229 3.24 -10.70 15.99
N TYR A 230 4.07 -9.86 15.37
CA TYR A 230 4.07 -8.42 15.58
C TYR A 230 3.17 -7.79 14.51
N ASP A 231 2.10 -7.13 14.95
CA ASP A 231 1.17 -6.46 14.02
C ASP A 231 1.69 -5.04 13.71
N GLU A 232 2.04 -4.77 12.45
CA GLU A 232 2.58 -3.49 11.99
C GLU A 232 1.58 -2.33 12.13
N LEU A 233 0.27 -2.61 12.20
CA LEU A 233 -0.73 -1.58 12.53
C LEU A 233 -0.50 -0.98 13.92
N ALA A 234 0.17 -1.71 14.82
CA ALA A 234 0.54 -1.18 16.12
C ALA A 234 1.62 -0.10 16.03
N VAL A 235 2.49 -0.15 15.01
CA VAL A 235 3.44 0.94 14.72
C VAL A 235 2.69 2.19 14.28
N ALA A 236 1.72 2.04 13.39
CA ALA A 236 0.87 3.15 12.95
C ALA A 236 0.08 3.77 14.10
N GLY A 237 -0.46 2.92 14.99
CA GLY A 237 -1.11 3.37 16.22
C GLY A 237 -0.18 4.22 17.09
N ALA A 238 1.06 3.75 17.30
CA ALA A 238 2.06 4.49 18.07
C ALA A 238 2.45 5.82 17.40
N LEU A 239 2.58 5.86 16.06
CA LEU A 239 2.84 7.10 15.30
C LEU A 239 1.76 8.14 15.51
N ARG A 240 0.49 7.72 15.65
CA ARG A 240 -0.68 8.60 15.86
C ARG A 240 -1.02 8.84 17.33
N GLY A 241 -0.50 8.02 18.24
CA GLY A 241 -0.85 8.06 19.66
C GLY A 241 -2.27 7.54 19.95
N GLU A 242 -2.87 6.80 19.00
CA GLU A 242 -4.19 6.17 19.13
C GLU A 242 -4.26 4.91 18.26
N PRO A 243 -5.07 3.89 18.65
CA PRO A 243 -5.16 2.64 17.91
C PRO A 243 -5.70 2.84 16.49
N VAL A 244 -5.17 2.07 15.53
CA VAL A 244 -5.81 1.92 14.22
C VAL A 244 -7.16 1.21 14.41
N ARG A 245 -8.21 1.73 13.76
CA ARG A 245 -9.55 1.16 13.82
C ARG A 245 -9.73 0.11 12.73
N LEU A 246 -10.13 -1.09 13.12
CA LEU A 246 -10.48 -2.18 12.22
C LEU A 246 -12.00 -2.39 12.22
N CYS A 247 -12.52 -2.90 11.12
CA CYS A 247 -13.88 -3.45 11.02
C CYS A 247 -13.82 -4.90 10.53
N LYS A 248 -14.87 -5.69 10.83
CA LYS A 248 -14.99 -7.03 10.25
C LYS A 248 -15.30 -6.94 8.77
N CYS A 249 -14.67 -7.78 7.97
CA CYS A 249 -15.05 -8.00 6.59
C CYS A 249 -16.48 -8.55 6.50
N LEU A 250 -17.16 -8.30 5.39
CA LEU A 250 -18.55 -8.70 5.18
C LEU A 250 -18.71 -10.12 4.62
N THR A 251 -17.68 -10.60 3.92
CA THR A 251 -17.77 -11.87 3.14
C THR A 251 -16.70 -12.88 3.50
N VAL A 252 -15.65 -12.48 4.21
CA VAL A 252 -14.59 -13.37 4.69
C VAL A 252 -14.35 -13.19 6.18
N ASN A 253 -13.82 -14.21 6.84
CA ASN A 253 -13.54 -14.15 8.28
C ASN A 253 -12.20 -13.46 8.55
N GLU A 254 -12.13 -12.18 8.25
CA GLU A 254 -10.96 -11.34 8.48
C GLU A 254 -11.39 -9.92 8.86
N CYS A 255 -10.42 -9.07 9.19
CA CYS A 255 -10.62 -7.65 9.46
C CYS A 255 -10.05 -6.80 8.33
N ALA A 256 -10.53 -5.56 8.23
CA ALA A 256 -10.04 -4.54 7.32
C ALA A 256 -9.86 -3.20 8.03
N ILE A 257 -9.08 -2.28 7.46
CA ILE A 257 -8.87 -0.93 7.99
C ILE A 257 -10.14 -0.11 7.78
N ALA A 258 -10.79 0.29 8.87
CA ALA A 258 -12.13 0.91 8.86
C ALA A 258 -12.19 2.23 8.07
N ASN A 259 -11.10 3.00 8.05
CA ASN A 259 -11.03 4.31 7.39
C ASN A 259 -10.43 4.25 5.96
N ALA A 260 -10.22 3.05 5.39
CA ALA A 260 -9.76 2.91 4.02
C ALA A 260 -10.75 3.49 3.01
N GLU A 261 -10.25 3.92 1.86
CA GLU A 261 -11.09 4.37 0.74
C GLU A 261 -11.76 3.20 0.02
N TYR A 262 -11.00 2.11 -0.20
CA TYR A 262 -11.47 0.83 -0.74
C TYR A 262 -11.02 -0.32 0.16
N VAL A 263 -11.83 -1.36 0.22
CA VAL A 263 -11.44 -2.67 0.74
C VAL A 263 -11.86 -3.75 -0.26
N ILE A 264 -10.92 -4.59 -0.65
CA ILE A 264 -11.20 -5.79 -1.43
C ILE A 264 -11.12 -6.97 -0.47
N GLU A 265 -12.20 -7.73 -0.38
CA GLU A 265 -12.29 -8.94 0.43
C GLU A 265 -12.13 -10.16 -0.47
N GLY A 266 -11.39 -11.17 -0.03
CA GLY A 266 -11.19 -12.37 -0.81
C GLY A 266 -10.47 -13.47 -0.04
N GLU A 267 -10.10 -14.51 -0.78
CA GLU A 267 -9.41 -15.68 -0.24
C GLU A 267 -8.26 -16.06 -1.18
N VAL A 268 -7.07 -16.26 -0.61
CA VAL A 268 -5.96 -16.90 -1.32
C VAL A 268 -6.29 -18.36 -1.53
N VAL A 269 -6.27 -18.81 -2.79
CA VAL A 269 -6.70 -20.16 -3.16
C VAL A 269 -5.52 -21.13 -3.08
N PRO A 270 -5.61 -22.21 -2.28
CA PRO A 270 -4.54 -23.18 -2.16
C PRO A 270 -4.32 -23.97 -3.45
N ASN A 271 -3.08 -24.37 -3.72
CA ASN A 271 -2.68 -25.18 -4.88
C ASN A 271 -2.99 -24.55 -6.26
N VAL A 272 -3.23 -23.24 -6.29
CA VAL A 272 -3.45 -22.50 -7.54
C VAL A 272 -2.33 -21.48 -7.70
N ARG A 273 -1.64 -21.55 -8.85
CA ARG A 273 -0.66 -20.55 -9.29
C ARG A 273 -1.08 -20.05 -10.65
N VAL A 274 -0.88 -18.77 -10.89
CA VAL A 274 -1.24 -18.11 -12.14
C VAL A 274 -0.05 -17.34 -12.70
N GLN A 275 0.03 -17.26 -14.01
CA GLN A 275 1.00 -16.41 -14.67
C GLN A 275 0.59 -14.94 -14.53
N GLU A 276 1.49 -14.10 -14.04
CA GLU A 276 1.20 -12.70 -13.73
C GLU A 276 0.73 -11.91 -14.95
N ASP A 277 1.34 -12.18 -16.12
CA ASP A 277 1.00 -11.54 -17.40
C ASP A 277 0.08 -12.39 -18.31
N GLN A 278 -0.76 -13.24 -17.72
CA GLN A 278 -1.64 -14.13 -18.49
C GLN A 278 -2.58 -13.42 -19.47
N ASN A 279 -2.88 -12.14 -19.23
CA ASN A 279 -3.76 -11.35 -20.10
C ASN A 279 -2.98 -10.47 -21.12
N SER A 280 -1.75 -10.09 -20.82
CA SER A 280 -0.96 -9.19 -21.67
C SER A 280 0.12 -9.91 -22.48
N HIS A 281 0.64 -11.04 -21.98
CA HIS A 281 1.72 -11.82 -22.59
C HIS A 281 2.98 -11.01 -22.92
N THR A 282 3.26 -9.98 -22.11
CA THR A 282 4.41 -9.08 -22.34
C THR A 282 5.71 -9.61 -21.78
N GLY A 283 5.66 -10.56 -20.85
CA GLY A 283 6.82 -11.06 -20.11
C GLY A 283 7.24 -10.15 -18.95
N TYR A 284 6.53 -9.05 -18.72
CA TYR A 284 6.83 -8.07 -17.67
C TYR A 284 5.69 -7.95 -16.68
N ALA A 285 6.04 -7.68 -15.40
CA ALA A 285 5.09 -7.38 -14.36
C ALA A 285 4.74 -5.88 -14.35
N MET A 286 5.59 -5.09 -13.71
CA MET A 286 5.43 -3.63 -13.57
C MET A 286 6.80 -2.98 -13.30
N PRO A 287 6.92 -1.63 -13.38
CA PRO A 287 8.14 -0.94 -13.00
C PRO A 287 8.46 -1.11 -11.53
N GLU A 288 9.68 -1.54 -11.25
CA GLU A 288 10.21 -1.70 -9.89
C GLU A 288 10.85 -0.39 -9.39
N PHE A 289 10.94 -0.26 -8.07
CA PHE A 289 11.46 0.96 -7.44
C PHE A 289 12.90 1.36 -7.86
N PRO A 290 13.82 0.43 -8.19
CA PRO A 290 15.16 0.81 -8.65
C PRO A 290 15.21 1.31 -10.09
N GLY A 291 14.14 1.18 -10.88
CA GLY A 291 14.06 1.77 -12.22
C GLY A 291 14.12 0.78 -13.38
N TYR A 292 14.02 -0.52 -13.13
CA TYR A 292 13.82 -1.52 -14.18
C TYR A 292 12.38 -2.01 -14.20
N THR A 293 11.94 -2.60 -15.29
CA THR A 293 10.66 -3.31 -15.34
C THR A 293 10.86 -4.74 -14.87
N GLY A 294 10.16 -5.13 -13.81
CA GLY A 294 10.24 -6.48 -13.25
C GLY A 294 9.73 -7.54 -14.23
N PRO A 295 10.34 -8.73 -14.31
CA PRO A 295 9.78 -9.83 -15.07
C PRO A 295 8.46 -10.30 -14.45
N ALA A 296 7.53 -10.76 -15.30
CA ALA A 296 6.32 -11.41 -14.82
C ALA A 296 6.65 -12.76 -14.18
N SER A 297 6.02 -13.07 -13.05
CA SER A 297 6.13 -14.35 -12.38
C SER A 297 5.14 -15.35 -12.96
N ASP A 298 5.56 -16.61 -13.11
CA ASP A 298 4.70 -17.75 -13.44
C ASP A 298 4.15 -18.47 -12.20
N GLN A 299 4.49 -17.99 -11.00
CA GLN A 299 4.16 -18.57 -9.69
C GLN A 299 3.40 -17.62 -8.77
N CYS A 300 2.64 -16.67 -9.33
CA CYS A 300 1.76 -15.84 -8.50
C CYS A 300 0.65 -16.68 -7.87
N TRP A 301 0.32 -16.35 -6.63
CA TRP A 301 -0.86 -16.89 -5.99
C TRP A 301 -2.11 -16.20 -6.54
N MET A 302 -3.23 -16.92 -6.54
CA MET A 302 -4.53 -16.37 -6.93
C MET A 302 -5.34 -16.01 -5.69
N ILE A 303 -5.92 -14.82 -5.71
CA ILE A 303 -6.96 -14.41 -4.77
C ILE A 303 -8.30 -14.45 -5.50
N LYS A 304 -9.25 -15.21 -4.96
CA LYS A 304 -10.65 -15.13 -5.39
C LYS A 304 -11.35 -14.06 -4.59
N VAL A 305 -11.75 -13.00 -5.24
CA VAL A 305 -12.42 -11.85 -4.62
C VAL A 305 -13.87 -12.19 -4.35
N THR A 306 -14.37 -11.81 -3.19
CA THR A 306 -15.73 -12.06 -2.72
C THR A 306 -16.55 -10.79 -2.59
N ALA A 307 -15.89 -9.65 -2.33
CA ALA A 307 -16.53 -8.32 -2.33
C ALA A 307 -15.51 -7.20 -2.58
N VAL A 308 -16.02 -6.07 -3.05
CA VAL A 308 -15.36 -4.76 -2.99
C VAL A 308 -16.26 -3.84 -2.20
N THR A 309 -15.73 -3.22 -1.16
CA THR A 309 -16.43 -2.16 -0.43
C THR A 309 -15.65 -0.85 -0.53
N HIS A 310 -16.33 0.28 -0.45
CA HIS A 310 -15.66 1.56 -0.53
C HIS A 310 -16.47 2.70 0.10
N ARG A 311 -15.78 3.80 0.39
CA ARG A 311 -16.40 5.06 0.79
C ARG A 311 -17.18 5.66 -0.39
N LYS A 312 -18.14 6.53 -0.10
CA LYS A 312 -18.75 7.37 -1.15
C LYS A 312 -17.70 8.30 -1.75
N ASN A 313 -17.70 8.41 -3.10
CA ASN A 313 -16.71 9.16 -3.87
C ASN A 313 -15.27 8.76 -3.49
N PRO A 314 -14.90 7.49 -3.68
CA PRO A 314 -13.65 6.96 -3.17
C PRO A 314 -12.43 7.49 -3.94
N ILE A 315 -11.27 7.44 -3.29
CA ILE A 315 -9.99 7.81 -3.85
C ILE A 315 -9.11 6.56 -3.91
N MET A 316 -8.81 6.07 -5.11
CA MET A 316 -7.78 5.04 -5.29
C MET A 316 -6.42 5.66 -5.08
N GLN A 317 -5.67 5.18 -4.10
CA GLN A 317 -4.28 5.58 -3.96
C GLN A 317 -3.38 4.56 -4.65
N THR A 318 -2.40 5.05 -5.39
CA THR A 318 -1.44 4.24 -6.12
C THR A 318 -0.05 4.85 -6.04
N CYS A 319 0.97 4.05 -6.25
CA CYS A 319 2.34 4.54 -6.48
C CYS A 319 2.94 3.88 -7.73
N ILE A 320 3.93 4.52 -8.30
CA ILE A 320 4.66 4.00 -9.45
C ILE A 320 6.17 4.05 -9.19
N GLY A 321 6.85 2.96 -9.49
CA GLY A 321 8.33 2.93 -9.51
C GLY A 321 8.91 3.43 -10.84
N PRO A 322 10.14 3.89 -10.82
CA PRO A 322 10.84 4.42 -9.65
C PRO A 322 10.29 5.79 -9.23
N SER A 323 10.17 6.03 -7.93
CA SER A 323 9.72 7.32 -7.40
C SER A 323 10.23 7.54 -5.98
N GLU A 324 10.29 8.81 -5.54
CA GLU A 324 10.59 9.15 -4.15
C GLU A 324 9.56 8.58 -3.16
N GLU A 325 8.37 8.22 -3.62
CA GLU A 325 7.35 7.55 -2.82
C GLU A 325 7.82 6.17 -2.36
N HIS A 326 8.35 5.35 -3.29
CA HIS A 326 8.98 4.07 -2.96
C HIS A 326 10.21 4.26 -2.06
N VAL A 327 11.04 5.25 -2.36
CA VAL A 327 12.23 5.57 -1.54
C VAL A 327 11.83 5.93 -0.11
N SER A 328 10.77 6.72 0.07
CA SER A 328 10.28 7.07 1.41
C SER A 328 9.73 5.84 2.15
N MET A 329 8.93 5.01 1.47
CA MET A 329 8.34 3.81 2.07
C MET A 329 9.38 2.74 2.43
N ALA A 330 10.39 2.54 1.62
CA ALA A 330 11.46 1.58 1.91
C ALA A 330 12.52 2.15 2.86
N GLY A 331 12.96 3.38 2.60
CA GLY A 331 14.10 3.99 3.29
C GLY A 331 13.80 4.37 4.74
N ILE A 332 12.66 5.00 5.03
CA ILE A 332 12.36 5.49 6.39
C ILE A 332 12.23 4.33 7.41
N PRO A 333 11.51 3.22 7.11
CA PRO A 333 11.53 2.04 7.98
C PRO A 333 12.90 1.39 8.10
N THR A 334 13.70 1.38 7.02
CA THR A 334 15.09 0.88 7.06
C THR A 334 15.95 1.73 7.99
N GLU A 335 15.81 3.07 7.97
CA GLU A 335 16.50 3.95 8.94
C GLU A 335 16.17 3.58 10.38
N ALA A 336 14.90 3.32 10.68
CA ALA A 336 14.45 2.89 12.01
C ALA A 336 15.03 1.54 12.41
N SER A 337 15.05 0.58 11.49
CA SER A 337 15.60 -0.77 11.72
C SER A 337 17.10 -0.71 11.99
N VAL A 338 17.85 0.03 11.16
CA VAL A 338 19.31 0.23 11.36
C VAL A 338 19.58 0.97 12.68
N TYR A 339 18.79 2.03 12.96
CA TYR A 339 18.91 2.77 14.21
C TYR A 339 18.74 1.84 15.41
N GLY A 340 17.70 1.01 15.43
CA GLY A 340 17.43 0.07 16.52
C GLY A 340 18.50 -1.00 16.67
N MET A 341 19.04 -1.55 15.57
CA MET A 341 20.14 -2.53 15.63
C MET A 341 21.41 -1.93 16.23
N VAL A 342 21.78 -0.73 15.80
CA VAL A 342 22.98 -0.05 16.31
C VAL A 342 22.79 0.40 17.75
N GLU A 343 21.62 0.95 18.10
CA GLU A 343 21.32 1.39 19.47
C GLU A 343 21.36 0.23 20.47
N LYS A 344 20.85 -0.96 20.07
CA LYS A 344 20.96 -2.19 20.89
C LYS A 344 22.41 -2.65 21.09
N ALA A 345 23.25 -2.52 20.05
CA ALA A 345 24.65 -2.94 20.11
C ALA A 345 25.56 -1.92 20.81
N MET A 346 25.30 -0.65 20.63
CA MET A 346 26.12 0.48 21.10
C MET A 346 25.23 1.64 21.59
N PRO A 347 24.60 1.53 22.76
CA PRO A 347 23.64 2.51 23.26
C PRO A 347 24.22 3.93 23.32
N GLY A 348 23.48 4.91 22.82
CA GLY A 348 23.83 6.34 22.87
C GLY A 348 25.01 6.75 21.99
N ARG A 349 25.48 5.88 21.08
CA ARG A 349 26.59 6.19 20.14
C ARG A 349 26.10 6.70 18.79
N LEU A 350 24.90 6.34 18.38
CA LEU A 350 24.33 6.73 17.11
C LEU A 350 23.50 8.02 17.26
N GLN A 351 23.82 9.02 16.46
CA GLN A 351 23.04 10.26 16.47
C GLN A 351 21.84 10.18 15.53
N ASN A 352 22.02 9.62 14.33
CA ASN A 352 20.94 9.45 13.36
C ASN A 352 21.34 8.45 12.26
N VAL A 353 20.35 7.99 11.51
CA VAL A 353 20.50 7.18 10.27
C VAL A 353 19.74 7.91 9.18
N TYR A 354 20.28 7.92 7.99
CA TYR A 354 19.64 8.48 6.81
C TYR A 354 19.90 7.61 5.59
N CYS A 355 18.85 7.11 4.98
CA CYS A 355 18.91 6.43 3.69
C CYS A 355 18.81 7.48 2.57
N ALA A 356 19.93 7.81 1.95
CA ALA A 356 19.93 8.71 0.81
C ALA A 356 19.21 8.07 -0.39
N SER A 357 18.45 8.87 -1.14
CA SER A 357 17.70 8.40 -2.30
C SER A 357 18.53 7.54 -3.28
N PRO A 358 19.78 7.86 -3.63
CA PRO A 358 20.63 6.97 -4.44
C PRO A 358 21.11 5.72 -3.72
N ALA A 359 21.14 5.71 -2.39
CA ALA A 359 21.65 4.59 -1.59
C ALA A 359 20.56 3.60 -1.15
N ALA A 360 19.31 4.01 -1.10
CA ALA A 360 18.16 3.11 -0.94
C ALA A 360 18.04 2.10 -2.10
N GLU A 361 18.87 2.26 -3.12
CA GLU A 361 18.92 1.44 -4.33
C GLU A 361 20.06 0.42 -4.34
N ILE A 362 20.89 0.37 -3.32
CA ILE A 362 22.12 -0.46 -3.26
C ILE A 362 22.02 -1.57 -2.22
N ILE A 363 20.93 -1.62 -1.44
CA ILE A 363 20.76 -2.64 -0.41
C ILE A 363 19.84 -3.74 -0.89
#